data_0058c52cf10b7703dca675a436d9ed60
#
_entry.id   0058c52cf10b7703dca675a436d9ed60
#
_cell.length_a   1.000
_cell.length_b   1.000
_cell.length_c   1.000
_cell.angle_alpha   90.00
_cell.angle_beta   90.00
_cell.angle_gamma   90.00
#
_symmetry.space_group_name_H-M   'P 1'
#
loop_
_entity.id
_entity.type
_entity.pdbx_description
1 polymer ?
#
loop_
_entity_poly.entity_id
_entity_poly.type
_entity_poly.pdbx_seq_one_letter_code
_entity_poly.pdbx_strand_id
1 'polypeptide(L)'
;IPAHGGTAGAAGAAGAAGATGAIGAAGAAQAAAPATAPQAPAALSQGTAQAAEAAPAAQAQPAGAAPSGDTWGQETPQPKAPKAEKDMSVALYEAGVNSFNSRQYGDAQRSFSDFIKNFGNNPKAPNAQYYLAECYFQKNQFNDAALAYDTVITKYGNSDKAPAAYLKQGICFSKMQQDKAAKARLAELIKKYPNSPEATRAKTFLKTNK
;
A
#
# COMPACT_ATOMS: atom_id res chain seq x y z
N ILE A 1 57.01 -46.94 4.31
CA ILE A 1 57.44 -47.39 5.63
C ILE A 1 58.35 -46.33 6.23
N PRO A 2 58.29 -45.88 7.45
CA PRO A 2 57.36 -46.03 8.59
C PRO A 2 56.74 -44.68 9.00
N ALA A 3 55.61 -44.63 9.61
CA ALA A 3 55.18 -44.95 10.98
C ALA A 3 55.69 -43.99 12.06
N HIS A 4 54.82 -43.62 12.87
CA HIS A 4 54.78 -43.17 14.29
C HIS A 4 53.97 -41.87 14.39
N GLY A 5 52.90 -41.72 15.10
CA GLY A 5 52.52 -42.35 16.37
C GLY A 5 52.42 -41.30 17.46
N GLY A 6 51.39 -41.39 18.24
CA GLY A 6 51.37 -40.86 19.59
C GLY A 6 50.39 -39.72 19.81
N THR A 7 49.30 -40.00 20.43
CA THR A 7 48.87 -40.08 21.83
C THR A 7 48.40 -38.73 22.36
N ALA A 8 47.13 -38.56 22.64
CA ALA A 8 46.44 -38.76 23.92
C ALA A 8 46.74 -37.70 24.98
N GLY A 9 45.69 -37.14 25.53
CA GLY A 9 45.62 -36.38 26.78
C GLY A 9 44.29 -35.62 26.79
N ALA A 10 43.23 -36.06 27.27
CA ALA A 10 42.72 -36.42 28.59
C ALA A 10 42.56 -35.21 29.53
N ALA A 11 41.31 -34.96 29.82
CA ALA A 11 40.70 -34.72 31.14
C ALA A 11 40.94 -33.41 31.90
N GLY A 12 39.83 -32.89 32.39
CA GLY A 12 39.71 -31.94 33.46
C GLY A 12 38.36 -31.23 33.34
N ALA A 13 37.30 -31.65 33.82
CA ALA A 13 36.68 -31.94 35.11
C ALA A 13 36.50 -30.69 35.98
N ALA A 14 35.22 -30.40 36.23
CA ALA A 14 34.60 -30.02 37.49
C ALA A 14 34.75 -28.61 38.06
N GLY A 15 33.61 -28.07 38.43
CA GLY A 15 33.38 -26.98 39.34
C GLY A 15 32.03 -26.36 39.05
N ALA A 16 30.97 -26.79 39.49
CA ALA A 16 30.24 -26.98 40.75
C ALA A 16 30.05 -25.69 41.57
N ALA A 17 28.79 -25.42 41.69
CA ALA A 17 28.09 -24.98 42.89
C ALA A 17 27.98 -23.50 43.22
N GLY A 18 26.75 -23.14 43.45
CA GLY A 18 26.31 -22.34 44.57
C GLY A 18 25.83 -20.96 44.17
N ALA A 19 24.77 -20.42 44.61
CA ALA A 19 23.81 -20.62 45.66
C ALA A 19 22.62 -19.69 45.33
N THR A 20 21.44 -20.17 45.39
CA THR A 20 20.37 -19.80 46.37
C THR A 20 20.33 -18.34 46.80
N GLY A 21 19.26 -17.67 46.46
CA GLY A 21 18.80 -16.42 47.02
C GLY A 21 17.34 -16.24 46.72
N ALA A 22 16.53 -16.93 47.52
CA ALA A 22 15.07 -16.70 47.60
C ALA A 22 14.81 -15.52 48.50
N ILE A 23 13.59 -15.09 48.42
CA ILE A 23 12.76 -14.31 49.33
C ILE A 23 12.48 -12.86 48.96
N GLY A 24 11.19 -12.58 48.99
CA GLY A 24 10.52 -11.36 49.25
C GLY A 24 9.37 -11.11 48.26
N ALA A 25 8.29 -11.71 48.33
CA ALA A 25 6.97 -11.61 48.98
C ALA A 25 6.36 -10.19 49.00
N ALA A 26 5.18 -10.14 48.41
CA ALA A 26 4.01 -9.37 48.85
C ALA A 26 3.94 -7.87 48.53
N GLY A 27 2.88 -7.53 47.87
CA GLY A 27 2.36 -6.17 47.77
C GLY A 27 1.31 -6.07 46.66
N ALA A 28 0.18 -6.64 46.95
CA ALA A 28 -1.15 -6.07 47.06
C ALA A 28 -1.68 -5.35 45.81
N ALA A 29 -2.67 -6.00 45.21
CA ALA A 29 -3.88 -5.49 44.64
C ALA A 29 -4.16 -4.00 44.80
N GLN A 30 -4.47 -3.36 43.67
CA GLN A 30 -5.62 -2.45 43.63
C GLN A 30 -6.20 -2.38 42.23
N ALA A 31 -7.42 -2.80 42.19
CA ALA A 31 -8.38 -2.65 41.10
C ALA A 31 -8.73 -1.17 40.90
N ALA A 32 -8.82 -0.76 39.66
CA ALA A 32 -9.75 0.28 39.23
C ALA A 32 -9.87 0.25 37.72
N ALA A 33 -10.90 -0.31 37.20
CA ALA A 33 -11.63 0.17 36.04
C ALA A 33 -12.68 1.15 36.56
N PRO A 34 -13.45 1.85 35.77
CA PRO A 34 -13.45 2.13 34.34
C PRO A 34 -13.54 3.65 34.08
N ALA A 35 -13.28 4.11 32.91
CA ALA A 35 -13.82 5.40 32.49
C ALA A 35 -13.83 5.50 31.00
N THR A 36 -14.98 5.42 30.48
CA THR A 36 -15.77 6.48 29.89
C THR A 36 -15.37 6.82 28.48
N ALA A 37 -16.13 6.24 27.54
CA ALA A 37 -16.29 6.75 26.18
C ALA A 37 -16.86 8.17 26.22
N PRO A 38 -16.39 9.10 25.39
CA PRO A 38 -17.15 10.31 25.15
C PRO A 38 -18.22 10.03 24.10
N GLN A 39 -19.44 10.19 24.56
CA GLN A 39 -20.67 10.25 23.80
C GLN A 39 -20.66 11.45 22.85
N ALA A 40 -21.18 11.24 21.66
CA ALA A 40 -21.58 12.27 20.73
C ALA A 40 -22.73 13.10 21.32
N PRO A 41 -22.79 14.42 21.12
CA PRO A 41 -23.99 15.16 21.34
C PRO A 41 -24.87 15.13 20.09
N ALA A 42 -26.01 14.49 20.22
CA ALA A 42 -27.19 14.76 19.41
C ALA A 42 -27.75 16.11 19.82
N ALA A 43 -27.88 17.01 18.89
CA ALA A 43 -28.76 18.17 19.05
C ALA A 43 -29.66 18.28 17.83
N LEU A 44 -30.88 17.87 18.05
CA LEU A 44 -32.03 18.24 17.27
C LEU A 44 -32.31 19.75 17.50
N SER A 45 -32.50 20.47 16.43
CA SER A 45 -33.30 21.68 16.45
C SER A 45 -34.12 21.76 15.18
N GLN A 46 -35.38 21.56 15.37
CA GLN A 46 -36.48 21.91 14.48
C GLN A 46 -36.68 23.42 14.46
N GLY A 47 -37.08 23.91 13.34
CA GLY A 47 -37.56 25.31 13.20
C GLY A 47 -37.66 25.66 11.73
N THR A 48 -38.72 25.39 11.25
CA THR A 48 -39.93 26.06 10.74
C THR A 48 -39.79 26.58 9.30
N ALA A 49 -40.72 26.06 8.54
CA ALA A 49 -41.14 26.48 7.21
C ALA A 49 -41.55 27.96 7.18
N GLN A 50 -41.23 28.61 6.09
CA GLN A 50 -42.19 29.60 5.53
C GLN A 50 -41.94 29.72 4.02
N ALA A 51 -43.06 29.50 3.35
CA ALA A 51 -43.29 29.59 1.94
C ALA A 51 -43.50 31.04 1.48
N ALA A 52 -43.59 31.17 0.22
CA ALA A 52 -44.15 32.23 -0.63
C ALA A 52 -43.08 32.99 -1.41
N GLU A 53 -43.07 32.91 -2.68
CA GLU A 53 -43.99 33.26 -3.75
C GLU A 53 -43.46 34.42 -4.57
N ALA A 54 -43.61 34.25 -5.85
CA ALA A 54 -43.66 35.28 -6.88
C ALA A 54 -42.41 35.47 -7.78
N ALA A 55 -42.48 34.82 -8.95
CA ALA A 55 -42.04 35.47 -10.18
C ALA A 55 -43.04 36.54 -10.62
N PRO A 56 -42.68 37.57 -11.34
CA PRO A 56 -43.05 37.54 -12.73
C PRO A 56 -42.11 38.18 -13.77
N ALA A 57 -42.22 37.60 -14.97
CA ALA A 57 -42.34 38.21 -16.30
C ALA A 57 -41.30 39.18 -16.84
N ALA A 58 -40.63 38.68 -17.86
CA ALA A 58 -40.51 39.21 -19.21
C ALA A 58 -40.49 40.74 -19.43
N GLN A 59 -39.42 41.20 -20.07
CA GLN A 59 -39.54 42.19 -21.15
C GLN A 59 -38.28 42.16 -22.07
N ALA A 60 -38.49 41.69 -23.27
CA ALA A 60 -38.28 42.38 -24.56
C ALA A 60 -36.89 42.95 -24.85
N GLN A 61 -36.33 42.37 -25.91
CA GLN A 61 -35.25 42.92 -26.75
C GLN A 61 -35.63 44.25 -27.39
N PRO A 62 -34.63 45.06 -27.80
CA PRO A 62 -34.56 45.27 -29.23
C PRO A 62 -33.18 44.96 -29.85
N ALA A 63 -33.26 44.52 -31.06
CA ALA A 63 -32.20 44.34 -31.99
C ALA A 63 -31.40 45.62 -32.27
N GLY A 64 -30.11 45.48 -32.45
CA GLY A 64 -29.24 46.54 -32.92
C GLY A 64 -27.89 46.01 -33.36
N ALA A 65 -27.74 45.85 -34.69
CA ALA A 65 -26.54 46.04 -35.50
C ALA A 65 -25.26 45.25 -35.12
N ALA A 66 -24.90 44.36 -36.00
CA ALA A 66 -23.54 43.89 -36.21
C ALA A 66 -22.63 45.07 -36.68
N PRO A 67 -21.36 45.05 -36.34
CA PRO A 67 -20.34 45.16 -37.36
C PRO A 67 -19.45 43.95 -37.44
N SER A 68 -19.22 43.58 -38.64
CA SER A 68 -18.20 42.69 -39.14
C SER A 68 -16.80 43.12 -38.65
N GLY A 69 -15.98 42.18 -38.33
CA GLY A 69 -14.56 42.46 -38.23
C GLY A 69 -13.82 41.54 -37.27
N ASP A 70 -12.95 40.76 -37.87
CA ASP A 70 -11.74 40.18 -37.30
C ASP A 70 -11.90 38.88 -36.52
N THR A 71 -11.80 37.86 -37.28
CA THR A 71 -11.26 36.55 -37.03
C THR A 71 -10.01 36.62 -36.17
N TRP A 72 -10.16 36.54 -34.84
CA TRP A 72 -9.13 36.01 -34.00
C TRP A 72 -9.36 34.51 -33.88
N GLY A 73 -8.79 33.79 -34.84
CA GLY A 73 -8.54 32.39 -34.72
C GLY A 73 -7.61 32.15 -33.52
N GLN A 74 -8.16 32.01 -32.35
CA GLN A 74 -7.48 31.30 -31.30
C GLN A 74 -7.60 29.82 -31.66
N GLU A 75 -6.71 29.37 -32.53
CA GLU A 75 -6.25 28.01 -32.47
C GLU A 75 -5.68 27.84 -31.05
N THR A 76 -6.53 27.34 -30.16
CA THR A 76 -6.01 26.65 -28.99
C THR A 76 -5.12 25.55 -29.55
N PRO A 77 -3.82 25.51 -29.23
CA PRO A 77 -3.01 24.39 -29.64
C PRO A 77 -3.62 23.16 -28.96
N GLN A 78 -4.36 22.38 -29.71
CA GLN A 78 -4.66 21.02 -29.28
C GLN A 78 -3.29 20.37 -29.06
N PRO A 79 -2.97 19.91 -27.84
CA PRO A 79 -1.71 19.21 -27.62
C PRO A 79 -1.68 18.03 -28.60
N LYS A 80 -0.61 17.97 -29.37
CA LYS A 80 -0.27 16.80 -30.19
C LYS A 80 -0.12 15.62 -29.23
N ALA A 81 -1.25 14.97 -28.98
CA ALA A 81 -1.48 14.13 -27.83
C ALA A 81 -0.52 12.94 -27.62
N PRO A 82 -0.04 12.17 -28.62
CA PRO A 82 0.66 10.93 -28.26
C PRO A 82 2.09 11.12 -27.76
N LYS A 83 2.78 12.21 -28.13
CA LYS A 83 4.15 12.44 -27.68
C LYS A 83 4.19 13.07 -26.29
N ALA A 84 3.36 14.07 -26.05
CA ALA A 84 3.27 14.75 -24.74
C ALA A 84 2.78 13.81 -23.63
N GLU A 85 1.80 12.96 -23.93
CA GLU A 85 1.33 11.92 -22.99
C GLU A 85 2.41 10.89 -22.68
N LYS A 86 3.18 10.47 -23.70
CA LYS A 86 4.29 9.53 -23.51
C LYS A 86 5.38 10.15 -22.66
N ASP A 87 5.76 11.40 -22.92
CA ASP A 87 6.79 12.11 -22.17
C ASP A 87 6.34 12.33 -20.71
N MET A 88 5.07 12.69 -20.47
CA MET A 88 4.51 12.85 -19.14
C MET A 88 4.44 11.51 -18.39
N SER A 89 4.05 10.43 -19.05
CA SER A 89 4.00 9.10 -18.43
C SER A 89 5.37 8.62 -18.02
N VAL A 90 6.40 8.87 -18.84
CA VAL A 90 7.79 8.54 -18.50
C VAL A 90 8.24 9.38 -17.31
N ALA A 91 8.03 10.69 -17.34
CA ALA A 91 8.44 11.60 -16.28
C ALA A 91 7.82 11.24 -14.92
N LEU A 92 6.52 10.96 -14.86
CA LEU A 92 5.84 10.57 -13.62
C LEU A 92 6.34 9.22 -13.08
N TYR A 93 6.55 8.25 -13.98
CA TYR A 93 7.07 6.95 -13.58
C TYR A 93 8.50 7.06 -13.02
N GLU A 94 9.38 7.78 -13.70
CA GLU A 94 10.76 8.00 -13.28
C GLU A 94 10.86 8.80 -11.99
N ALA A 95 10.05 9.85 -11.84
CA ALA A 95 9.95 10.59 -10.59
C ALA A 95 9.56 9.69 -9.43
N GLY A 96 8.57 8.80 -9.64
CA GLY A 96 8.16 7.82 -8.65
C GLY A 96 9.29 6.85 -8.28
N VAL A 97 10.02 6.32 -9.26
CA VAL A 97 11.15 5.40 -9.03
C VAL A 97 12.29 6.10 -8.31
N ASN A 98 12.63 7.32 -8.70
CA ASN A 98 13.69 8.10 -8.07
C ASN A 98 13.37 8.42 -6.60
N SER A 99 12.14 8.84 -6.33
CA SER A 99 11.66 9.10 -4.97
C SER A 99 11.66 7.82 -4.13
N PHE A 100 11.24 6.69 -4.72
CA PHE A 100 11.25 5.39 -4.05
C PHE A 100 12.68 4.97 -3.66
N ASN A 101 13.63 5.07 -4.59
CA ASN A 101 15.03 4.74 -4.35
C ASN A 101 15.67 5.66 -3.30
N SER A 102 15.25 6.91 -3.24
CA SER A 102 15.64 7.90 -2.22
C SER A 102 14.90 7.71 -0.89
N ARG A 103 14.06 6.68 -0.76
CA ARG A 103 13.21 6.39 0.42
C ARG A 103 12.19 7.49 0.74
N GLN A 104 11.94 8.37 -0.20
CA GLN A 104 10.89 9.40 -0.13
C GLN A 104 9.55 8.78 -0.51
N TYR A 105 9.06 7.84 0.32
CA TYR A 105 7.89 7.03 -0.01
C TYR A 105 6.61 7.83 -0.17
N GLY A 106 6.49 9.00 0.46
CA GLY A 106 5.35 9.90 0.30
C GLY A 106 5.30 10.54 -1.09
N ASP A 107 6.44 10.97 -1.61
CA ASP A 107 6.55 11.57 -2.94
C ASP A 107 6.40 10.51 -4.03
N ALA A 108 7.01 9.33 -3.81
CA ALA A 108 6.83 8.19 -4.68
C ALA A 108 5.35 7.78 -4.79
N GLN A 109 4.60 7.75 -3.68
CA GLN A 109 3.17 7.48 -3.68
C GLN A 109 2.39 8.46 -4.57
N ARG A 110 2.67 9.76 -4.47
CA ARG A 110 2.01 10.78 -5.30
C ARG A 110 2.29 10.53 -6.78
N SER A 111 3.57 10.40 -7.15
CA SER A 111 3.98 10.19 -8.54
C SER A 111 3.38 8.92 -9.14
N PHE A 112 3.40 7.80 -8.41
CA PHE A 112 2.79 6.56 -8.91
C PHE A 112 1.26 6.62 -8.95
N SER A 113 0.60 7.29 -7.99
CA SER A 113 -0.84 7.51 -8.01
C SER A 113 -1.26 8.34 -9.22
N ASP A 114 -0.55 9.43 -9.49
CA ASP A 114 -0.82 10.30 -10.64
C ASP A 114 -0.55 9.54 -11.96
N PHE A 115 0.51 8.73 -12.01
CA PHE A 115 0.76 7.86 -13.15
C PHE A 115 -0.40 6.90 -13.40
N ILE A 116 -0.87 6.20 -12.37
CA ILE A 116 -1.93 5.19 -12.50
C ILE A 116 -3.25 5.84 -12.89
N LYS A 117 -3.56 7.01 -12.32
CA LYS A 117 -4.77 7.78 -12.62
C LYS A 117 -4.82 8.21 -14.08
N ASN A 118 -3.72 8.72 -14.60
CA ASN A 118 -3.66 9.28 -15.95
C ASN A 118 -3.30 8.24 -17.01
N PHE A 119 -2.53 7.21 -16.66
CA PHE A 119 -1.95 6.24 -17.58
C PHE A 119 -2.19 4.78 -17.15
N GLY A 120 -3.35 4.48 -16.60
CA GLY A 120 -3.69 3.15 -16.06
C GLY A 120 -3.67 2.00 -17.08
N ASN A 121 -3.70 2.31 -18.38
CA ASN A 121 -3.56 1.34 -19.46
C ASN A 121 -2.14 1.29 -20.06
N ASN A 122 -1.20 2.07 -19.52
CA ASN A 122 0.18 2.04 -19.95
C ASN A 122 0.82 0.69 -19.58
N PRO A 123 1.71 0.13 -20.41
CA PRO A 123 2.43 -1.11 -20.08
C PRO A 123 3.19 -1.08 -18.74
N LYS A 124 3.57 0.10 -18.25
CA LYS A 124 4.21 0.27 -16.93
C LYS A 124 3.20 0.37 -15.76
N ALA A 125 1.89 0.42 -16.03
CA ALA A 125 0.89 0.57 -14.98
C ALA A 125 0.91 -0.56 -13.93
N PRO A 126 1.12 -1.84 -14.28
CA PRO A 126 1.29 -2.89 -13.27
C PRO A 126 2.49 -2.65 -12.36
N ASN A 127 3.59 -2.15 -12.92
CA ASN A 127 4.79 -1.83 -12.15
C ASN A 127 4.55 -0.64 -11.23
N ALA A 128 3.93 0.43 -11.74
CA ALA A 128 3.59 1.61 -10.95
C ALA A 128 2.66 1.26 -9.78
N GLN A 129 1.63 0.44 -10.03
CA GLN A 129 0.71 -0.05 -9.00
C GLN A 129 1.43 -0.90 -7.94
N TYR A 130 2.36 -1.75 -8.37
CA TYR A 130 3.18 -2.54 -7.47
C TYR A 130 4.08 -1.64 -6.60
N TYR A 131 4.76 -0.65 -7.19
CA TYR A 131 5.59 0.30 -6.42
C TYR A 131 4.75 1.17 -5.47
N LEU A 132 3.55 1.56 -5.86
CA LEU A 132 2.62 2.24 -4.95
C LEU A 132 2.33 1.38 -3.72
N ALA A 133 2.08 0.08 -3.92
CA ALA A 133 1.89 -0.86 -2.82
C ALA A 133 3.15 -1.02 -1.95
N GLU A 134 4.34 -1.08 -2.57
CA GLU A 134 5.61 -1.11 -1.86
C GLU A 134 5.82 0.16 -1.01
N CYS A 135 5.42 1.34 -1.50
CA CYS A 135 5.49 2.58 -0.71
C CYS A 135 4.66 2.48 0.58
N TYR A 136 3.43 1.97 0.49
CA TYR A 136 2.60 1.72 1.67
C TYR A 136 3.25 0.71 2.61
N PHE A 137 3.81 -0.37 2.04
CA PHE A 137 4.49 -1.41 2.81
C PHE A 137 5.69 -0.85 3.59
N GLN A 138 6.54 -0.03 2.96
CA GLN A 138 7.71 0.58 3.59
C GLN A 138 7.34 1.58 4.70
N LYS A 139 6.15 2.17 4.61
CA LYS A 139 5.58 3.05 5.65
C LYS A 139 4.86 2.26 6.75
N ASN A 140 4.92 0.91 6.74
CA ASN A 140 4.19 0.02 7.65
C ASN A 140 2.66 0.17 7.58
N GLN A 141 2.13 0.74 6.52
CA GLN A 141 0.70 0.86 6.23
C GLN A 141 0.20 -0.44 5.58
N PHE A 142 0.20 -1.54 6.35
CA PHE A 142 -0.02 -2.88 5.80
C PHE A 142 -1.43 -3.10 5.25
N ASN A 143 -2.45 -2.42 5.77
CA ASN A 143 -3.80 -2.45 5.22
C ASN A 143 -3.84 -1.85 3.82
N ASP A 144 -3.30 -0.63 3.67
CA ASP A 144 -3.28 0.07 2.38
C ASP A 144 -2.40 -0.66 1.37
N ALA A 145 -1.26 -1.21 1.83
CA ALA A 145 -0.39 -2.04 1.01
C ALA A 145 -1.13 -3.29 0.49
N ALA A 146 -1.86 -3.99 1.36
CA ALA A 146 -2.62 -5.18 0.96
C ALA A 146 -3.69 -4.86 -0.09
N LEU A 147 -4.39 -3.74 0.03
CA LEU A 147 -5.37 -3.26 -0.95
C LEU A 147 -4.70 -2.86 -2.27
N ALA A 148 -3.57 -2.18 -2.20
CA ALA A 148 -2.84 -1.78 -3.39
C ALA A 148 -2.24 -2.99 -4.14
N TYR A 149 -1.75 -4.03 -3.43
CA TYR A 149 -1.35 -5.30 -4.05
C TYR A 149 -2.54 -6.06 -4.62
N ASP A 150 -3.71 -6.02 -3.96
CA ASP A 150 -4.92 -6.62 -4.51
C ASP A 150 -5.31 -6.03 -5.85
N THR A 151 -5.13 -4.72 -6.02
CA THR A 151 -5.34 -4.06 -7.32
C THR A 151 -4.39 -4.60 -8.40
N VAL A 152 -3.12 -4.92 -8.07
CA VAL A 152 -2.22 -5.59 -9.04
C VAL A 152 -2.75 -6.97 -9.41
N ILE A 153 -3.23 -7.72 -8.43
CA ILE A 153 -3.72 -9.11 -8.60
C ILE A 153 -4.98 -9.13 -9.46
N THR A 154 -5.91 -8.22 -9.23
CA THR A 154 -7.23 -8.20 -9.86
C THR A 154 -7.21 -7.50 -11.22
N LYS A 155 -6.62 -6.30 -11.28
CA LYS A 155 -6.60 -5.49 -12.51
C LYS A 155 -5.48 -5.91 -13.46
N TYR A 156 -4.33 -6.32 -12.92
CA TYR A 156 -3.13 -6.63 -13.69
C TYR A 156 -2.63 -8.07 -13.47
N GLY A 157 -3.55 -9.01 -13.27
CA GLY A 157 -3.25 -10.40 -12.94
C GLY A 157 -2.40 -11.17 -13.96
N ASN A 158 -2.37 -10.70 -15.23
CA ASN A 158 -1.54 -11.29 -16.28
C ASN A 158 -0.14 -10.67 -16.37
N SER A 159 0.18 -9.69 -15.49
CA SER A 159 1.49 -9.05 -15.47
C SER A 159 2.53 -9.90 -14.75
N ASP A 160 3.80 -9.62 -15.04
CA ASP A 160 4.95 -10.19 -14.34
C ASP A 160 5.01 -9.80 -12.85
N LYS A 161 4.27 -8.75 -12.44
CA LYS A 161 4.17 -8.29 -11.05
C LYS A 161 3.13 -9.03 -10.23
N ALA A 162 2.21 -9.76 -10.88
CA ALA A 162 1.15 -10.46 -10.17
C ALA A 162 1.67 -11.49 -9.14
N PRO A 163 2.62 -12.39 -9.45
CA PRO A 163 3.15 -13.33 -8.44
C PRO A 163 3.79 -12.62 -7.24
N ALA A 164 4.55 -11.55 -7.50
CA ALA A 164 5.16 -10.75 -6.45
C ALA A 164 4.11 -10.04 -5.57
N ALA A 165 3.04 -9.53 -6.17
CA ALA A 165 1.92 -8.92 -5.45
C ALA A 165 1.20 -9.92 -4.52
N TYR A 166 0.94 -11.14 -5.00
CA TYR A 166 0.37 -12.22 -4.17
C TYR A 166 1.24 -12.51 -2.94
N LEU A 167 2.56 -12.66 -3.14
CA LEU A 167 3.50 -12.91 -2.05
C LEU A 167 3.48 -11.77 -1.03
N LYS A 168 3.60 -10.54 -1.50
CA LYS A 168 3.65 -9.35 -0.65
C LYS A 168 2.33 -9.11 0.09
N GLN A 169 1.20 -9.35 -0.55
CA GLN A 169 -0.10 -9.27 0.11
C GLN A 169 -0.22 -10.32 1.23
N GLY A 170 0.24 -11.55 0.99
CA GLY A 170 0.30 -12.57 2.03
C GLY A 170 1.19 -12.15 3.21
N ILE A 171 2.33 -11.49 2.94
CA ILE A 171 3.20 -10.95 3.98
C ILE A 171 2.50 -9.79 4.73
N CYS A 172 1.76 -8.92 4.05
CA CYS A 172 0.96 -7.87 4.71
C CYS A 172 -0.03 -8.47 5.70
N PHE A 173 -0.78 -9.49 5.30
CA PHE A 173 -1.71 -10.20 6.19
C PHE A 173 -1.00 -10.80 7.41
N SER A 174 0.16 -11.39 7.23
CA SER A 174 0.96 -11.91 8.35
C SER A 174 1.44 -10.79 9.29
N LYS A 175 1.86 -9.64 8.75
CA LYS A 175 2.23 -8.46 9.55
C LYS A 175 1.06 -7.91 10.35
N MET A 176 -0.16 -8.09 9.88
CA MET A 176 -1.41 -7.73 10.56
C MET A 176 -1.95 -8.84 11.48
N GLN A 177 -1.16 -9.92 11.70
CA GLN A 177 -1.56 -11.09 12.49
C GLN A 177 -2.80 -11.82 11.94
N GLN A 178 -3.07 -11.65 10.66
CA GLN A 178 -4.15 -12.31 9.93
C GLN A 178 -3.65 -13.62 9.27
N ASP A 179 -3.17 -14.56 10.07
CA ASP A 179 -2.45 -15.74 9.58
C ASP A 179 -3.28 -16.62 8.65
N LYS A 180 -4.59 -16.73 8.90
CA LYS A 180 -5.50 -17.47 8.02
C LYS A 180 -5.55 -16.86 6.61
N ALA A 181 -5.67 -15.53 6.53
CA ALA A 181 -5.68 -14.81 5.26
C ALA A 181 -4.31 -14.90 4.56
N ALA A 182 -3.22 -14.77 5.32
CA ALA A 182 -1.86 -14.92 4.80
C ALA A 182 -1.66 -16.31 4.18
N LYS A 183 -2.00 -17.37 4.90
CA LYS A 183 -1.90 -18.76 4.40
C LYS A 183 -2.75 -18.99 3.17
N ALA A 184 -3.99 -18.50 3.15
CA ALA A 184 -4.89 -18.65 2.00
C ALA A 184 -4.32 -17.94 0.77
N ARG A 185 -3.82 -16.69 0.91
CA ARG A 185 -3.25 -15.94 -0.21
C ARG A 185 -1.98 -16.56 -0.75
N LEU A 186 -1.10 -17.06 0.12
CA LEU A 186 0.12 -17.74 -0.30
C LEU A 186 -0.16 -19.11 -0.95
N ALA A 187 -1.18 -19.83 -0.50
CA ALA A 187 -1.61 -21.07 -1.15
C ALA A 187 -2.16 -20.81 -2.56
N GLU A 188 -2.91 -19.71 -2.73
CA GLU A 188 -3.40 -19.28 -4.04
C GLU A 188 -2.26 -18.93 -5.00
N LEU A 189 -1.24 -18.21 -4.53
CA LEU A 189 -0.02 -17.94 -5.29
C LEU A 189 0.62 -19.23 -5.80
N ILE A 190 0.81 -20.21 -4.92
CA ILE A 190 1.45 -21.49 -5.27
C ILE A 190 0.63 -22.25 -6.31
N LYS A 191 -0.72 -22.20 -6.20
CA LYS A 191 -1.63 -22.84 -7.14
C LYS A 191 -1.62 -22.17 -8.52
N LYS A 192 -1.63 -20.82 -8.53
CA LYS A 192 -1.78 -20.04 -9.76
C LYS A 192 -0.46 -19.86 -10.53
N TYR A 193 0.65 -19.76 -9.81
CA TYR A 193 1.99 -19.54 -10.37
C TYR A 193 3.04 -20.52 -9.82
N PRO A 194 2.85 -21.85 -10.00
CA PRO A 194 3.62 -22.89 -9.32
C PRO A 194 5.13 -22.83 -9.59
N ASN A 195 5.53 -22.32 -10.75
CA ASN A 195 6.91 -22.24 -11.21
C ASN A 195 7.57 -20.88 -10.94
N SER A 196 6.86 -19.93 -10.30
CA SER A 196 7.43 -18.63 -10.00
C SER A 196 8.40 -18.70 -8.80
N PRO A 197 9.43 -17.86 -8.77
CA PRO A 197 10.32 -17.76 -7.61
C PRO A 197 9.57 -17.32 -6.35
N GLU A 198 8.49 -16.55 -6.51
CA GLU A 198 7.61 -16.13 -5.42
C GLU A 198 6.86 -17.30 -4.81
N ALA A 199 6.42 -18.27 -5.61
CA ALA A 199 5.79 -19.49 -5.10
C ALA A 199 6.76 -20.32 -4.25
N THR A 200 8.03 -20.37 -4.62
CA THR A 200 9.06 -21.02 -3.82
C THR A 200 9.25 -20.32 -2.47
N ARG A 201 9.30 -18.99 -2.47
CA ARG A 201 9.35 -18.16 -1.25
C ARG A 201 8.11 -18.36 -0.38
N ALA A 202 6.92 -18.42 -0.99
CA ALA A 202 5.67 -18.70 -0.29
C ALA A 202 5.67 -20.07 0.39
N LYS A 203 6.15 -21.12 -0.28
CA LYS A 203 6.32 -22.45 0.30
C LYS A 203 7.23 -22.44 1.51
N THR A 204 8.35 -21.71 1.45
CA THR A 204 9.27 -21.54 2.57
C THR A 204 8.60 -20.80 3.72
N PHE A 205 7.93 -19.69 3.44
CA PHE A 205 7.21 -18.90 4.44
C PHE A 205 6.16 -19.72 5.18
N LEU A 206 5.38 -20.55 4.47
CA LEU A 206 4.36 -21.41 5.06
C LEU A 206 4.94 -22.51 5.94
N LYS A 207 6.18 -22.95 5.69
CA LYS A 207 6.87 -23.96 6.53
C LYS A 207 7.36 -23.36 7.85
N THR A 208 7.82 -22.12 7.82
CA THR A 208 8.38 -21.44 8.99
C THR A 208 7.32 -20.83 9.90
N ASN A 209 6.15 -20.50 9.39
CA ASN A 209 5.04 -19.86 10.11
C ASN A 209 3.82 -20.80 10.23
N LYS A 210 4.08 -22.01 10.82
CA LYS A 210 3.03 -23.00 11.06
C LYS A 210 2.12 -22.63 12.22
#